data_a507149f892e71eb2dceb39fdac78341
#
_entry.id   a507149f892e71eb2dceb39fdac78341
#
_cell.length_a   1.000
_cell.length_b   1.000
_cell.length_c   1.000
_cell.angle_alpha   90.00
_cell.angle_beta   90.00
_cell.angle_gamma   90.00
#
_symmetry.space_group_name_H-M   'P 1'
#
loop_
_entity.id
_entity.type
_entity.pdbx_description
1 polymer ?
#
loop_
_entity_poly.entity_id
_entity_poly.type
_entity_poly.pdbx_seq_one_letter_code
_entity_poly.pdbx_strand_id
1 'polypeptide(L)'
;RLLGALAQEFDDDSSHVRLRVLTRIPHPDYESVVCDLQSDNVPDDALNGVDAVFHLAGYAHDLHAENKVENRYRAVNVDATVRLAELAVASGVKQFVFVSSVKAGGPIVLGQCSSEKDQGAPEGIYGRTKREAEIQLLEIGRKSGMNVSIVRPSLVYGPNVKGNLCMMLSWIEKGWFPPLPKVKNRRSMIHVDDLVRILLLVYQDERANGEIFIATDGNPYSSREIYDAMCHVLKKPVPKWSVPKFLFDIIGLMSPSLQYKVDKLLGDECYSSDKLQSLGFKA
;
A
#
# COMPACT_ATOMS: atom_id res chain seq x y z
N ARG A 1 -12.98 -4.64 3.83
CA ARG A 1 -12.56 -5.69 2.89
C ARG A 1 -11.81 -6.81 3.60
N LEU A 2 -10.61 -6.55 4.16
CA LEU A 2 -9.81 -7.60 4.81
C LEU A 2 -10.59 -8.30 5.95
N LEU A 3 -11.27 -7.55 6.82
CA LEU A 3 -12.07 -8.14 7.91
C LEU A 3 -13.16 -9.08 7.38
N GLY A 4 -13.86 -8.69 6.30
CA GLY A 4 -14.86 -9.55 5.67
C GLY A 4 -14.26 -10.80 5.04
N ALA A 5 -13.08 -10.68 4.40
CA ALA A 5 -12.38 -11.83 3.83
C ALA A 5 -11.86 -12.79 4.92
N LEU A 6 -11.27 -12.25 6.00
CA LEU A 6 -10.86 -13.07 7.15
C LEU A 6 -12.05 -13.81 7.79
N ALA A 7 -13.18 -13.12 7.96
CA ALA A 7 -14.38 -13.75 8.49
C ALA A 7 -14.88 -14.90 7.58
N GLN A 8 -14.87 -14.73 6.27
CA GLN A 8 -15.30 -15.76 5.31
C GLN A 8 -14.32 -16.92 5.19
N GLU A 9 -13.02 -16.65 5.12
CA GLU A 9 -11.98 -17.67 4.91
C GLU A 9 -11.94 -18.69 6.05
N PHE A 10 -12.27 -18.25 7.26
CA PHE A 10 -12.18 -19.10 8.46
C PHE A 10 -13.53 -19.50 9.05
N ASP A 11 -14.67 -19.13 8.41
CA ASP A 11 -16.01 -19.48 8.87
C ASP A 11 -16.43 -20.92 8.48
N ASP A 12 -15.81 -21.48 7.44
CA ASP A 12 -16.10 -22.84 6.91
C ASP A 12 -15.40 -23.97 7.67
N ASP A 13 -14.43 -23.64 8.52
CA ASP A 13 -13.75 -24.65 9.34
C ASP A 13 -14.17 -24.48 10.81
N SER A 14 -14.43 -25.54 11.53
CA SER A 14 -14.87 -25.58 12.92
C SER A 14 -14.01 -24.81 13.97
N SER A 15 -13.10 -23.98 13.49
CA SER A 15 -12.30 -23.05 14.25
C SER A 15 -12.92 -21.66 14.27
N HIS A 16 -13.57 -21.27 15.36
CA HIS A 16 -14.10 -19.93 15.56
C HIS A 16 -12.96 -18.88 15.58
N VAL A 17 -12.70 -18.24 14.44
CA VAL A 17 -11.78 -17.11 14.38
C VAL A 17 -12.38 -15.89 15.06
N ARG A 18 -11.68 -15.35 16.04
CA ARG A 18 -12.03 -14.07 16.67
C ARG A 18 -11.25 -12.96 16.01
N LEU A 19 -11.94 -11.97 15.47
CA LEU A 19 -11.34 -10.78 14.89
C LEU A 19 -11.36 -9.64 15.93
N ARG A 20 -10.19 -9.09 16.19
CA ARG A 20 -10.00 -7.89 17.04
C ARG A 20 -9.41 -6.76 16.20
N VAL A 21 -9.96 -5.56 16.31
CA VAL A 21 -9.55 -4.41 15.51
C VAL A 21 -8.89 -3.36 16.40
N LEU A 22 -7.63 -3.03 16.11
CA LEU A 22 -6.98 -1.85 16.69
C LEU A 22 -7.35 -0.63 15.85
N THR A 23 -8.06 0.33 16.43
CA THR A 23 -8.67 1.43 15.68
C THR A 23 -8.84 2.69 16.56
N ARG A 24 -8.96 3.86 15.93
CA ARG A 24 -9.23 5.12 16.62
C ARG A 24 -10.69 5.30 17.03
N ILE A 25 -11.61 4.59 16.38
CA ILE A 25 -13.04 4.63 16.64
C ILE A 25 -13.54 3.19 16.70
N PRO A 26 -14.34 2.79 17.71
CA PRO A 26 -14.84 1.42 17.82
C PRO A 26 -15.51 0.94 16.54
N HIS A 27 -15.22 -0.29 16.13
CA HIS A 27 -15.90 -0.92 15.00
C HIS A 27 -17.26 -1.46 15.45
N PRO A 28 -18.34 -1.29 14.67
CA PRO A 28 -19.68 -1.72 15.10
C PRO A 28 -19.81 -3.25 15.27
N ASP A 29 -19.09 -4.02 14.47
CA ASP A 29 -19.30 -5.48 14.36
C ASP A 29 -18.16 -6.32 14.96
N TYR A 30 -17.02 -5.73 15.33
CA TYR A 30 -15.85 -6.47 15.82
C TYR A 30 -15.34 -5.92 17.15
N GLU A 31 -14.77 -6.82 17.96
CA GLU A 31 -14.06 -6.43 19.18
C GLU A 31 -13.01 -5.37 18.85
N SER A 32 -13.03 -4.26 19.56
CA SER A 32 -12.18 -3.10 19.24
C SER A 32 -11.31 -2.71 20.42
N VAL A 33 -10.02 -2.55 20.16
CA VAL A 33 -9.10 -1.83 21.04
C VAL A 33 -8.95 -0.42 20.48
N VAL A 34 -9.44 0.56 21.24
CA VAL A 34 -9.38 1.97 20.82
C VAL A 34 -8.03 2.54 21.17
N CYS A 35 -7.27 2.93 20.14
CA CYS A 35 -5.92 3.48 20.29
C CYS A 35 -5.57 4.35 19.07
N ASP A 36 -5.03 5.53 19.30
CA ASP A 36 -4.40 6.34 18.26
C ASP A 36 -2.88 6.08 18.26
N LEU A 37 -2.40 5.36 17.27
CA LEU A 37 -0.98 5.02 17.12
C LEU A 37 -0.04 6.24 17.04
N GLN A 38 -0.58 7.44 16.81
CA GLN A 38 0.20 8.69 16.81
C GLN A 38 0.51 9.19 18.20
N SER A 39 -0.42 9.05 19.15
CA SER A 39 -0.37 9.66 20.48
C SER A 39 -0.35 8.66 21.62
N ASP A 40 -0.90 7.46 21.39
CA ASP A 40 -1.15 6.49 22.44
C ASP A 40 -0.17 5.33 22.39
N ASN A 41 0.11 4.72 23.53
CA ASN A 41 0.68 3.40 23.58
C ASN A 41 -0.42 2.37 23.35
N VAL A 42 -0.12 1.33 22.58
CA VAL A 42 -1.02 0.18 22.46
C VAL A 42 -1.13 -0.48 23.84
N PRO A 43 -2.34 -0.74 24.36
CA PRO A 43 -2.50 -1.41 25.66
C PRO A 43 -1.79 -2.76 25.68
N ASP A 44 -1.15 -3.10 26.79
CA ASP A 44 -0.35 -4.32 26.93
C ASP A 44 -1.17 -5.60 26.73
N ASP A 45 -2.46 -5.57 27.03
CA ASP A 45 -3.40 -6.67 26.88
C ASP A 45 -4.06 -6.72 25.46
N ALA A 46 -3.78 -5.74 24.61
CA ALA A 46 -4.40 -5.62 23.30
C ALA A 46 -4.20 -6.85 22.41
N LEU A 47 -3.10 -7.57 22.59
CA LEU A 47 -2.73 -8.75 21.80
C LEU A 47 -2.86 -10.07 22.56
N ASN A 48 -3.48 -10.08 23.75
CA ASN A 48 -3.72 -11.30 24.50
C ASN A 48 -4.58 -12.29 23.70
N GLY A 49 -4.05 -13.51 23.48
CA GLY A 49 -4.72 -14.57 22.72
C GLY A 49 -4.81 -14.27 21.20
N VAL A 50 -3.99 -13.38 20.67
CA VAL A 50 -3.89 -13.10 19.24
C VAL A 50 -2.81 -14.00 18.62
N ASP A 51 -3.14 -14.76 17.59
CA ASP A 51 -2.21 -15.60 16.84
C ASP A 51 -1.54 -14.84 15.69
N ALA A 52 -2.23 -13.88 15.07
CA ALA A 52 -1.71 -13.15 13.92
C ALA A 52 -2.10 -11.67 13.94
N VAL A 53 -1.19 -10.82 13.48
CA VAL A 53 -1.39 -9.37 13.30
C VAL A 53 -1.29 -9.01 11.83
N PHE A 54 -2.32 -8.37 11.29
CA PHE A 54 -2.29 -7.69 9.98
C PHE A 54 -2.18 -6.20 10.22
N HIS A 55 -0.97 -5.64 10.02
CA HIS A 55 -0.71 -4.22 10.27
C HIS A 55 -0.83 -3.40 9.00
N LEU A 56 -2.00 -2.76 8.82
CA LEU A 56 -2.34 -1.93 7.66
C LEU A 56 -2.23 -0.43 7.98
N ALA A 57 -2.11 -0.08 9.26
CA ALA A 57 -2.04 1.31 9.65
C ALA A 57 -0.77 1.98 9.12
N GLY A 58 -0.90 3.25 8.78
CA GLY A 58 0.21 4.05 8.31
C GLY A 58 -0.23 5.49 8.04
N TYR A 59 0.69 6.40 8.24
CA TYR A 59 0.50 7.80 7.92
C TYR A 59 0.99 8.08 6.49
N ALA A 60 0.10 8.57 5.64
CA ALA A 60 0.37 8.89 4.24
C ALA A 60 -0.41 10.15 3.85
N HIS A 61 0.05 10.87 2.82
CA HIS A 61 -0.68 11.98 2.20
C HIS A 61 -0.81 13.27 3.03
N ASP A 62 0.24 13.69 3.74
CA ASP A 62 0.28 15.06 4.28
C ASP A 62 0.94 16.01 3.28
N LEU A 63 0.26 17.14 3.00
CA LEU A 63 0.71 18.19 2.10
C LEU A 63 1.29 19.40 2.85
N HIS A 64 1.42 19.32 4.19
CA HIS A 64 1.85 20.42 5.06
C HIS A 64 3.37 20.42 5.34
N ALA A 65 3.88 21.56 5.82
CA ALA A 65 5.30 21.90 5.97
C ALA A 65 6.20 20.85 6.67
N GLU A 66 7.38 20.65 6.12
CA GLU A 66 8.28 19.49 6.23
C GLU A 66 8.66 19.02 7.65
N ASN A 67 8.97 19.89 8.61
CA ASN A 67 9.57 19.46 9.88
C ASN A 67 8.60 18.89 10.92
N LYS A 68 7.33 19.33 10.96
CA LYS A 68 6.31 18.75 11.86
C LYS A 68 5.72 17.46 11.27
N VAL A 69 5.79 17.31 9.98
CA VAL A 69 5.27 16.19 9.22
C VAL A 69 6.19 14.97 9.37
N GLU A 70 7.51 15.15 9.35
CA GLU A 70 8.47 14.06 9.49
C GLU A 70 8.31 13.30 10.82
N ASN A 71 8.15 14.04 11.93
CA ASN A 71 7.92 13.43 13.24
C ASN A 71 6.65 12.57 13.28
N ARG A 72 5.57 12.98 12.59
CA ARG A 72 4.34 12.19 12.51
C ARG A 72 4.51 10.92 11.69
N TYR A 73 5.19 11.03 10.53
CA TYR A 73 5.52 9.85 9.72
C TYR A 73 6.33 8.84 10.52
N ARG A 74 7.35 9.30 11.24
CA ARG A 74 8.18 8.45 12.08
C ARG A 74 7.37 7.82 13.21
N ALA A 75 6.63 8.63 13.97
CA ALA A 75 5.85 8.16 15.12
C ALA A 75 4.86 7.04 14.73
N VAL A 76 4.14 7.18 13.60
CA VAL A 76 3.14 6.20 13.19
C VAL A 76 3.73 5.06 12.38
N ASN A 77 4.58 5.36 11.38
CA ASN A 77 5.04 4.34 10.45
C ASN A 77 6.20 3.51 10.99
N VAL A 78 6.99 4.05 11.92
CA VAL A 78 8.15 3.36 12.50
C VAL A 78 7.89 3.03 13.96
N ASP A 79 7.83 4.05 14.82
CA ASP A 79 7.88 3.84 16.26
C ASP A 79 6.68 3.03 16.77
N ALA A 80 5.46 3.36 16.32
CA ALA A 80 4.25 2.61 16.69
C ALA A 80 4.23 1.20 16.07
N THR A 81 4.72 1.04 14.83
CA THR A 81 4.83 -0.27 14.18
C THR A 81 5.77 -1.19 14.92
N VAL A 82 6.93 -0.67 15.34
CA VAL A 82 7.95 -1.44 16.09
C VAL A 82 7.42 -1.81 17.47
N ARG A 83 6.84 -0.85 18.22
CA ARG A 83 6.21 -1.15 19.52
C ARG A 83 5.12 -2.22 19.41
N LEU A 84 4.28 -2.15 18.37
CA LEU A 84 3.25 -3.17 18.14
C LEU A 84 3.87 -4.54 17.87
N ALA A 85 4.96 -4.61 17.12
CA ALA A 85 5.65 -5.88 16.84
C ALA A 85 6.35 -6.43 18.09
N GLU A 86 6.95 -5.58 18.91
CA GLU A 86 7.56 -5.99 20.20
C GLU A 86 6.49 -6.51 21.17
N LEU A 87 5.34 -5.83 21.24
CA LEU A 87 4.19 -6.31 22.01
C LEU A 87 3.66 -7.64 21.45
N ALA A 88 3.63 -7.81 20.12
CA ALA A 88 3.23 -9.05 19.49
C ALA A 88 4.15 -10.21 19.89
N VAL A 89 5.45 -10.00 19.92
CA VAL A 89 6.42 -10.99 20.42
C VAL A 89 6.16 -11.32 21.89
N ALA A 90 5.99 -10.30 22.74
CA ALA A 90 5.76 -10.49 24.19
C ALA A 90 4.44 -11.23 24.47
N SER A 91 3.42 -11.05 23.63
CA SER A 91 2.12 -11.71 23.72
C SER A 91 2.07 -13.11 23.07
N GLY A 92 3.17 -13.58 22.47
CA GLY A 92 3.24 -14.89 21.83
C GLY A 92 2.55 -14.97 20.46
N VAL A 93 2.35 -13.83 19.78
CA VAL A 93 1.86 -13.78 18.40
C VAL A 93 2.80 -14.57 17.49
N LYS A 94 2.26 -15.42 16.64
CA LYS A 94 3.03 -16.28 15.76
C LYS A 94 3.40 -15.64 14.44
N GLN A 95 2.54 -14.72 13.96
CA GLN A 95 2.69 -14.14 12.63
C GLN A 95 2.32 -12.66 12.56
N PHE A 96 3.15 -11.88 11.85
CA PHE A 96 2.98 -10.46 11.64
C PHE A 96 3.06 -10.13 10.15
N VAL A 97 1.94 -9.74 9.55
CA VAL A 97 1.84 -9.32 8.14
C VAL A 97 1.81 -7.80 8.08
N PHE A 98 2.84 -7.21 7.48
CA PHE A 98 2.97 -5.76 7.37
C PHE A 98 2.67 -5.24 5.97
N VAL A 99 1.75 -4.29 5.86
CA VAL A 99 1.47 -3.58 4.61
C VAL A 99 2.37 -2.35 4.52
N SER A 100 3.38 -2.46 3.66
CA SER A 100 4.33 -1.40 3.33
C SER A 100 3.90 -0.65 2.06
N SER A 101 4.82 -0.36 1.17
CA SER A 101 4.57 0.30 -0.13
C SER A 101 5.75 0.04 -1.07
N VAL A 102 5.51 0.01 -2.38
CA VAL A 102 6.58 0.02 -3.39
C VAL A 102 7.53 1.21 -3.24
N LYS A 103 7.09 2.31 -2.63
CA LYS A 103 7.93 3.49 -2.34
C LYS A 103 9.06 3.18 -1.35
N ALA A 104 8.94 2.13 -0.55
CA ALA A 104 10.01 1.65 0.32
C ALA A 104 11.17 1.02 -0.49
N GLY A 105 10.93 0.53 -1.69
CA GLY A 105 11.93 -0.05 -2.59
C GLY A 105 12.89 0.96 -3.21
N GLY A 106 12.55 2.24 -3.21
CA GLY A 106 13.29 3.28 -3.92
C GLY A 106 12.77 3.51 -5.35
N PRO A 107 13.53 4.26 -6.18
CA PRO A 107 13.15 4.54 -7.54
C PRO A 107 13.13 3.26 -8.40
N ILE A 108 12.30 3.27 -9.43
CA ILE A 108 12.25 2.18 -10.41
C ILE A 108 13.53 2.12 -11.24
N VAL A 109 13.84 0.94 -11.77
CA VAL A 109 14.86 0.76 -12.78
C VAL A 109 14.27 1.12 -14.14
N LEU A 110 14.91 2.06 -14.85
CA LEU A 110 14.42 2.52 -16.14
C LEU A 110 14.42 1.37 -17.17
N GLY A 111 13.36 1.30 -17.97
CA GLY A 111 13.25 0.35 -19.08
C GLY A 111 12.74 -1.05 -18.70
N GLN A 112 12.68 -1.39 -17.41
CA GLN A 112 12.13 -2.66 -16.93
C GLN A 112 11.11 -2.48 -15.80
N CYS A 113 10.44 -3.55 -15.40
CA CYS A 113 9.63 -3.54 -14.17
C CYS A 113 10.51 -3.97 -13.00
N SER A 114 10.58 -3.12 -11.97
CA SER A 114 11.41 -3.37 -10.78
C SER A 114 10.82 -4.50 -9.92
N SER A 115 11.70 -5.32 -9.40
CA SER A 115 11.39 -6.44 -8.50
C SER A 115 11.84 -6.12 -7.06
N GLU A 116 11.62 -7.06 -6.16
CA GLU A 116 12.09 -6.99 -4.77
C GLU A 116 13.62 -6.95 -4.65
N LYS A 117 14.33 -7.38 -5.69
CA LYS A 117 15.81 -7.36 -5.76
C LYS A 117 16.35 -5.97 -6.12
N ASP A 118 15.55 -5.15 -6.79
CA ASP A 118 15.93 -3.83 -7.25
C ASP A 118 15.69 -2.81 -6.13
N GLN A 119 16.62 -2.76 -5.16
CA GLN A 119 16.51 -1.91 -3.98
C GLN A 119 17.36 -0.65 -4.15
N GLY A 120 16.70 0.51 -4.19
CA GLY A 120 17.33 1.83 -4.17
C GLY A 120 17.14 2.57 -2.85
N ALA A 121 17.65 3.79 -2.76
CA ALA A 121 17.36 4.69 -1.65
C ALA A 121 15.90 5.18 -1.73
N PRO A 122 15.06 4.97 -0.72
CA PRO A 122 13.67 5.41 -0.76
C PRO A 122 13.55 6.92 -0.91
N GLU A 123 12.64 7.36 -1.78
CA GLU A 123 12.35 8.78 -1.99
C GLU A 123 11.25 9.27 -1.05
N GLY A 124 11.45 10.49 -0.53
CA GLY A 124 10.49 11.14 0.35
C GLY A 124 10.37 10.47 1.73
N ILE A 125 9.72 11.16 2.64
CA ILE A 125 9.57 10.76 4.05
C ILE A 125 8.78 9.44 4.16
N TYR A 126 7.71 9.30 3.37
CA TYR A 126 6.87 8.11 3.39
C TYR A 126 7.64 6.84 3.02
N GLY A 127 8.38 6.86 1.91
CA GLY A 127 9.19 5.71 1.48
C GLY A 127 10.26 5.35 2.52
N ARG A 128 10.97 6.37 3.06
CA ARG A 128 12.00 6.16 4.09
C ARG A 128 11.46 5.54 5.35
N THR A 129 10.35 6.05 5.89
CA THR A 129 9.75 5.52 7.13
C THR A 129 9.17 4.12 6.94
N LYS A 130 8.57 3.81 5.78
CA LYS A 130 8.13 2.44 5.47
C LYS A 130 9.31 1.47 5.39
N ARG A 131 10.40 1.85 4.71
CA ARG A 131 11.62 1.03 4.64
C ARG A 131 12.26 0.80 6.01
N GLU A 132 12.34 1.83 6.85
CA GLU A 132 12.88 1.72 8.20
C GLU A 132 12.07 0.72 9.03
N ALA A 133 10.72 0.79 8.96
CA ALA A 133 9.85 -0.17 9.62
C ALA A 133 10.06 -1.60 9.11
N GLU A 134 10.19 -1.81 7.79
CA GLU A 134 10.48 -3.12 7.21
C GLU A 134 11.74 -3.75 7.80
N ILE A 135 12.84 -2.97 7.82
CA ILE A 135 14.14 -3.46 8.34
C ILE A 135 14.01 -3.86 9.81
N GLN A 136 13.35 -3.04 10.64
CA GLN A 136 13.19 -3.33 12.06
C GLN A 136 12.26 -4.54 12.28
N LEU A 137 11.17 -4.66 11.55
CA LEU A 137 10.25 -5.80 11.64
C LEU A 137 10.93 -7.12 11.27
N LEU A 138 11.69 -7.16 10.17
CA LEU A 138 12.43 -8.35 9.76
C LEU A 138 13.48 -8.76 10.82
N GLU A 139 14.14 -7.78 11.45
CA GLU A 139 15.10 -8.04 12.51
C GLU A 139 14.42 -8.56 13.80
N ILE A 140 13.25 -8.01 14.15
CA ILE A 140 12.42 -8.51 15.26
C ILE A 140 12.01 -9.95 15.00
N GLY A 141 11.49 -10.26 13.81
CA GLY A 141 11.11 -11.62 13.43
C GLY A 141 12.28 -12.60 13.53
N ARG A 142 13.43 -12.23 12.95
CA ARG A 142 14.65 -13.04 13.00
C ARG A 142 15.14 -13.34 14.44
N LYS A 143 15.00 -12.38 15.35
CA LYS A 143 15.46 -12.53 16.75
C LYS A 143 14.48 -13.30 17.62
N SER A 144 13.18 -13.11 17.41
CA SER A 144 12.13 -13.68 18.25
C SER A 144 11.60 -15.03 17.77
N GLY A 145 11.79 -15.35 16.49
CA GLY A 145 11.16 -16.50 15.84
C GLY A 145 9.70 -16.23 15.40
N MET A 146 9.17 -15.02 15.59
CA MET A 146 7.88 -14.62 15.02
C MET A 146 7.98 -14.53 13.49
N ASN A 147 7.06 -15.15 12.78
CA ASN A 147 7.01 -15.05 11.33
C ASN A 147 6.62 -13.62 10.90
N VAL A 148 7.43 -12.99 10.07
CA VAL A 148 7.19 -11.64 9.55
C VAL A 148 7.15 -11.68 8.04
N SER A 149 6.02 -11.24 7.46
CA SER A 149 5.85 -11.11 6.01
C SER A 149 5.53 -9.66 5.65
N ILE A 150 6.16 -9.13 4.61
CA ILE A 150 5.99 -7.75 4.17
C ILE A 150 5.38 -7.70 2.78
N VAL A 151 4.30 -6.96 2.63
CA VAL A 151 3.67 -6.71 1.33
C VAL A 151 3.83 -5.25 0.96
N ARG A 152 4.38 -4.98 -0.24
CA ARG A 152 4.54 -3.65 -0.84
C ARG A 152 3.52 -3.45 -1.96
N PRO A 153 2.33 -2.91 -1.68
CA PRO A 153 1.37 -2.63 -2.74
C PRO A 153 1.90 -1.57 -3.71
N SER A 154 1.61 -1.78 -4.99
CA SER A 154 1.65 -0.75 -6.03
C SER A 154 0.46 0.20 -5.87
N LEU A 155 0.02 0.89 -6.92
CA LEU A 155 -1.14 1.76 -6.85
C LEU A 155 -2.43 0.96 -6.64
N VAL A 156 -2.98 1.03 -5.42
CA VAL A 156 -4.22 0.31 -5.07
C VAL A 156 -5.43 1.02 -5.64
N TYR A 157 -6.31 0.27 -6.32
CA TYR A 157 -7.58 0.76 -6.82
C TYR A 157 -8.76 -0.13 -6.39
N GLY A 158 -9.98 0.36 -6.57
CA GLY A 158 -11.21 -0.36 -6.23
C GLY A 158 -12.24 0.53 -5.54
N PRO A 159 -13.32 -0.04 -5.00
CA PRO A 159 -14.36 0.71 -4.29
C PRO A 159 -13.78 1.50 -3.11
N ASN A 160 -14.22 2.75 -2.98
CA ASN A 160 -13.78 3.70 -1.94
C ASN A 160 -12.29 4.09 -2.06
N VAL A 161 -11.72 4.04 -3.27
CA VAL A 161 -10.35 4.50 -3.52
C VAL A 161 -10.14 5.92 -2.99
N LYS A 162 -8.95 6.15 -2.42
CA LYS A 162 -8.54 7.45 -1.85
C LYS A 162 -7.38 8.07 -2.65
N GLY A 163 -6.99 9.29 -2.28
CA GLY A 163 -5.82 9.95 -2.84
C GLY A 163 -5.99 10.36 -4.30
N ASN A 164 -4.92 10.26 -5.07
CA ASN A 164 -4.84 10.81 -6.42
C ASN A 164 -5.85 10.20 -7.41
N LEU A 165 -6.13 8.89 -7.31
CA LEU A 165 -7.13 8.25 -8.17
C LEU A 165 -8.53 8.77 -7.89
N CYS A 166 -8.89 8.98 -6.62
CA CYS A 166 -10.17 9.58 -6.23
C CYS A 166 -10.30 11.01 -6.75
N MET A 167 -9.24 11.82 -6.59
CA MET A 167 -9.21 13.20 -7.11
C MET A 167 -9.36 13.22 -8.64
N MET A 168 -8.61 12.38 -9.34
CA MET A 168 -8.67 12.26 -10.80
C MET A 168 -10.08 11.85 -11.26
N LEU A 169 -10.68 10.85 -10.61
CA LEU A 169 -12.05 10.41 -10.90
C LEU A 169 -13.06 11.55 -10.71
N SER A 170 -12.98 12.28 -9.58
CA SER A 170 -13.87 13.42 -9.31
C SER A 170 -13.70 14.56 -10.32
N TRP A 171 -12.48 14.84 -10.77
CA TRP A 171 -12.25 15.90 -11.77
C TRP A 171 -12.69 15.47 -13.17
N ILE A 172 -12.55 14.20 -13.54
CA ILE A 172 -13.12 13.65 -14.78
C ILE A 172 -14.65 13.74 -14.72
N GLU A 173 -15.26 13.38 -13.60
CA GLU A 173 -16.70 13.48 -13.39
C GLU A 173 -17.21 14.91 -13.59
N LYS A 174 -16.50 15.91 -13.08
CA LYS A 174 -16.80 17.34 -13.24
C LYS A 174 -16.44 17.90 -14.61
N GLY A 175 -15.75 17.15 -15.46
CA GLY A 175 -15.28 17.62 -16.77
C GLY A 175 -14.08 18.58 -16.71
N TRP A 176 -13.37 18.65 -15.57
CA TRP A 176 -12.24 19.56 -15.37
C TRP A 176 -10.89 18.91 -15.66
N PHE A 177 -10.82 17.59 -15.70
CA PHE A 177 -9.60 16.88 -15.98
C PHE A 177 -9.40 16.68 -17.48
N PRO A 178 -8.31 17.20 -18.07
CA PRO A 178 -8.09 17.12 -19.50
C PRO A 178 -7.76 15.68 -19.92
N PRO A 179 -8.11 15.28 -21.16
CA PRO A 179 -7.72 13.98 -21.68
C PRO A 179 -6.20 13.83 -21.73
N LEU A 180 -5.67 12.81 -21.06
CA LEU A 180 -4.24 12.57 -20.97
C LEU A 180 -3.61 12.23 -22.33
N PRO A 181 -2.33 12.57 -22.54
CA PRO A 181 -1.60 12.24 -23.75
C PRO A 181 -1.49 10.72 -23.92
N LYS A 182 -1.43 10.27 -25.17
CA LYS A 182 -1.17 8.87 -25.51
C LYS A 182 0.31 8.55 -25.36
N VAL A 183 0.78 8.48 -24.12
CA VAL A 183 2.16 8.07 -23.80
C VAL A 183 2.22 6.57 -23.49
N LYS A 184 3.35 5.95 -23.78
CA LYS A 184 3.58 4.51 -23.51
C LYS A 184 4.24 4.30 -22.14
N ASN A 185 3.82 5.08 -21.14
CA ASN A 185 4.28 4.86 -19.77
C ASN A 185 3.61 3.63 -19.16
N ARG A 186 4.26 3.03 -18.17
CA ARG A 186 3.83 1.79 -17.53
C ARG A 186 3.60 2.03 -16.06
N ARG A 187 2.40 1.75 -15.60
CA ARG A 187 2.01 1.92 -14.20
C ARG A 187 1.41 0.62 -13.68
N SER A 188 2.06 0.03 -12.69
CA SER A 188 1.54 -1.14 -11.99
C SER A 188 0.45 -0.73 -11.01
N MET A 189 -0.61 -1.54 -11.00
CA MET A 189 -1.75 -1.35 -10.12
C MET A 189 -2.12 -2.69 -9.47
N ILE A 190 -2.93 -2.62 -8.41
CA ILE A 190 -3.52 -3.80 -7.77
C ILE A 190 -4.96 -3.49 -7.33
N HIS A 191 -5.89 -4.38 -7.62
CA HIS A 191 -7.23 -4.25 -7.08
C HIS A 191 -7.23 -4.54 -5.57
N VAL A 192 -8.05 -3.83 -4.81
CA VAL A 192 -8.09 -3.97 -3.35
C VAL A 192 -8.45 -5.39 -2.90
N ASP A 193 -9.30 -6.09 -3.65
CA ASP A 193 -9.68 -7.48 -3.30
C ASP A 193 -8.51 -8.45 -3.60
N ASP A 194 -7.73 -8.22 -4.65
CA ASP A 194 -6.51 -8.99 -4.93
C ASP A 194 -5.42 -8.71 -3.90
N LEU A 195 -5.30 -7.47 -3.42
CA LEU A 195 -4.40 -7.17 -2.31
C LEU A 195 -4.81 -7.95 -1.05
N VAL A 196 -6.10 -8.05 -0.76
CA VAL A 196 -6.59 -8.87 0.36
C VAL A 196 -6.23 -10.34 0.17
N ARG A 197 -6.42 -10.92 -1.03
CA ARG A 197 -6.01 -12.29 -1.35
C ARG A 197 -4.52 -12.51 -1.16
N ILE A 198 -3.69 -11.53 -1.54
CA ILE A 198 -2.24 -11.58 -1.31
C ILE A 198 -1.91 -11.59 0.19
N LEU A 199 -2.58 -10.76 1.00
CA LEU A 199 -2.35 -10.72 2.44
C LEU A 199 -2.69 -12.08 3.10
N LEU A 200 -3.77 -12.74 2.67
CA LEU A 200 -4.13 -14.07 3.12
C LEU A 200 -3.12 -15.12 2.64
N LEU A 201 -2.69 -15.04 1.38
CA LEU A 201 -1.70 -15.96 0.82
C LEU A 201 -0.37 -15.91 1.60
N VAL A 202 0.17 -14.70 1.85
CA VAL A 202 1.45 -14.57 2.59
C VAL A 202 1.30 -14.90 4.08
N TYR A 203 0.09 -14.85 4.62
CA TYR A 203 -0.21 -15.33 5.96
C TYR A 203 -0.19 -16.86 6.02
N GLN A 204 -0.73 -17.55 5.02
CA GLN A 204 -0.87 -19.00 4.98
C GLN A 204 0.38 -19.75 4.52
N ASP A 205 1.28 -19.08 3.78
CA ASP A 205 2.45 -19.72 3.16
C ASP A 205 3.72 -19.48 3.97
N GLU A 206 4.28 -20.55 4.54
CA GLU A 206 5.52 -20.49 5.34
C GLU A 206 6.73 -19.93 4.57
N ARG A 207 6.72 -20.05 3.22
CA ARG A 207 7.76 -19.46 2.36
C ARG A 207 7.76 -17.93 2.38
N ALA A 208 6.69 -17.31 2.90
CA ALA A 208 6.60 -15.86 3.01
C ALA A 208 7.32 -15.30 4.24
N ASN A 209 7.75 -16.17 5.18
CA ASN A 209 8.44 -15.72 6.39
C ASN A 209 9.79 -15.08 6.07
N GLY A 210 10.03 -13.90 6.63
CA GLY A 210 11.24 -13.11 6.42
C GLY A 210 11.33 -12.43 5.05
N GLU A 211 10.26 -12.47 4.26
CA GLU A 211 10.27 -12.06 2.86
C GLU A 211 9.45 -10.79 2.59
N ILE A 212 9.85 -10.06 1.54
CA ILE A 212 9.15 -8.90 1.01
C ILE A 212 8.52 -9.29 -0.33
N PHE A 213 7.27 -8.89 -0.55
CA PHE A 213 6.53 -9.13 -1.79
C PHE A 213 5.97 -7.85 -2.36
N ILE A 214 6.17 -7.61 -3.65
CA ILE A 214 5.52 -6.52 -4.39
C ILE A 214 4.16 -6.99 -4.87
N ALA A 215 3.10 -6.27 -4.45
CA ALA A 215 1.73 -6.57 -4.84
C ALA A 215 1.31 -5.72 -6.04
N THR A 216 1.18 -6.38 -7.19
CA THR A 216 0.63 -5.84 -8.43
C THR A 216 -0.13 -6.94 -9.18
N ASP A 217 -1.07 -6.55 -10.05
CA ASP A 217 -1.82 -7.48 -10.91
C ASP A 217 -0.98 -8.07 -12.06
N GLY A 218 0.29 -7.63 -12.18
CA GLY A 218 1.22 -8.10 -13.22
C GLY A 218 1.05 -7.40 -14.58
N ASN A 219 0.03 -6.54 -14.74
CA ASN A 219 -0.23 -5.82 -15.97
C ASN A 219 0.11 -4.34 -15.80
N PRO A 220 1.06 -3.79 -16.56
CA PRO A 220 1.32 -2.36 -16.55
C PRO A 220 0.32 -1.62 -17.44
N TYR A 221 -0.24 -0.54 -16.95
CA TYR A 221 -1.19 0.32 -17.67
C TYR A 221 -0.57 1.68 -17.96
N SER A 222 -0.86 2.25 -19.14
CA SER A 222 -0.54 3.65 -19.39
C SER A 222 -1.50 4.58 -18.61
N SER A 223 -1.05 5.79 -18.34
CA SER A 223 -1.92 6.80 -17.72
C SER A 223 -3.14 7.12 -18.55
N ARG A 224 -3.03 6.98 -19.88
CA ARG A 224 -4.16 7.14 -20.79
C ARG A 224 -5.18 6.02 -20.64
N GLU A 225 -4.76 4.76 -20.54
CA GLU A 225 -5.67 3.63 -20.31
C GLU A 225 -6.39 3.76 -18.97
N ILE A 226 -5.69 4.20 -17.91
CA ILE A 226 -6.32 4.48 -16.62
C ILE A 226 -7.38 5.58 -16.74
N TYR A 227 -7.06 6.67 -17.46
CA TYR A 227 -8.03 7.74 -17.74
C TYR A 227 -9.26 7.24 -18.51
N ASP A 228 -9.03 6.46 -19.56
CA ASP A 228 -10.11 5.91 -20.41
C ASP A 228 -10.99 4.94 -19.59
N ALA A 229 -10.41 4.09 -18.76
CA ALA A 229 -11.14 3.22 -17.84
C ALA A 229 -12.00 4.02 -16.83
N MET A 230 -11.48 5.12 -16.29
CA MET A 230 -12.26 6.01 -15.40
C MET A 230 -13.44 6.64 -16.14
N CYS A 231 -13.27 7.05 -17.41
CA CYS A 231 -14.38 7.54 -18.23
C CYS A 231 -15.46 6.46 -18.38
N HIS A 232 -15.09 5.22 -18.65
CA HIS A 232 -16.04 4.10 -18.76
C HIS A 232 -16.81 3.86 -17.44
N VAL A 233 -16.12 3.83 -16.31
CA VAL A 233 -16.76 3.69 -14.97
C VAL A 233 -17.77 4.79 -14.72
N LEU A 234 -17.45 6.03 -15.11
CA LEU A 234 -18.32 7.21 -14.98
C LEU A 234 -19.40 7.29 -16.08
N LYS A 235 -19.48 6.32 -17.00
CA LYS A 235 -20.38 6.32 -18.17
C LYS A 235 -20.24 7.58 -19.03
N LYS A 236 -19.02 8.12 -19.12
CA LYS A 236 -18.68 9.28 -19.95
C LYS A 236 -18.03 8.84 -21.26
N PRO A 237 -18.27 9.60 -22.36
CA PRO A 237 -17.58 9.32 -23.62
C PRO A 237 -16.08 9.51 -23.47
N VAL A 238 -15.30 8.54 -23.96
CA VAL A 238 -13.83 8.65 -24.00
C VAL A 238 -13.46 9.66 -25.09
N PRO A 239 -12.75 10.75 -24.76
CA PRO A 239 -12.36 11.76 -25.75
C PRO A 239 -11.40 11.17 -26.80
N LYS A 240 -11.70 11.40 -28.09
CA LYS A 240 -10.85 10.97 -29.21
C LYS A 240 -9.55 11.77 -29.31
N TRP A 241 -9.55 13.00 -28.76
CA TRP A 241 -8.40 13.89 -28.68
C TRP A 241 -7.64 13.72 -27.36
N SER A 242 -6.44 14.24 -27.30
CA SER A 242 -5.62 14.29 -26.08
C SER A 242 -4.80 15.56 -26.02
N VAL A 243 -4.51 16.04 -24.82
CA VAL A 243 -3.58 17.15 -24.63
C VAL A 243 -2.18 16.65 -25.01
N PRO A 244 -1.43 17.35 -25.86
CA PRO A 244 -0.07 16.96 -26.22
C PRO A 244 0.87 16.94 -24.99
N LYS A 245 1.78 15.96 -24.96
CA LYS A 245 2.72 15.79 -23.81
C LYS A 245 3.54 17.04 -23.53
N PHE A 246 3.98 17.76 -24.58
CA PHE A 246 4.83 18.95 -24.41
C PHE A 246 4.16 20.04 -23.54
N LEU A 247 2.83 20.13 -23.50
CA LEU A 247 2.15 21.08 -22.60
C LEU A 247 2.31 20.70 -21.13
N PHE A 248 2.31 19.42 -20.81
CA PHE A 248 2.62 18.95 -19.48
C PHE A 248 4.10 19.20 -19.12
N ASP A 249 5.01 19.02 -20.08
CA ASP A 249 6.44 19.31 -19.90
C ASP A 249 6.65 20.80 -19.61
N ILE A 250 5.98 21.71 -20.32
CA ILE A 250 6.00 23.15 -20.05
C ILE A 250 5.47 23.45 -18.64
N ILE A 251 4.36 22.86 -18.24
CA ILE A 251 3.81 23.03 -16.89
C ILE A 251 4.82 22.55 -15.83
N GLY A 252 5.49 21.44 -16.07
CA GLY A 252 6.55 20.93 -15.20
C GLY A 252 7.70 21.93 -15.00
N LEU A 253 8.13 22.60 -16.08
CA LEU A 253 9.20 23.60 -16.02
C LEU A 253 8.87 24.83 -15.16
N MET A 254 7.58 25.10 -14.87
CA MET A 254 7.18 26.27 -14.08
C MET A 254 7.57 26.14 -12.59
N SER A 255 7.63 24.93 -12.04
CA SER A 255 8.13 24.69 -10.67
C SER A 255 8.48 23.22 -10.42
N PRO A 256 9.42 22.91 -9.49
CA PRO A 256 9.75 21.55 -9.10
C PRO A 256 8.55 20.75 -8.59
N SER A 257 7.61 21.40 -7.91
CA SER A 257 6.38 20.77 -7.42
C SER A 257 5.44 20.35 -8.56
N LEU A 258 5.35 21.14 -9.63
CA LEU A 258 4.57 20.79 -10.83
C LEU A 258 5.26 19.69 -11.63
N GLN A 259 6.60 19.76 -11.77
CA GLN A 259 7.37 18.69 -12.39
C GLN A 259 7.11 17.34 -11.70
N TYR A 260 7.21 17.30 -10.38
CA TYR A 260 6.92 16.09 -9.59
C TYR A 260 5.50 15.55 -9.86
N LYS A 261 4.49 16.43 -9.98
CA LYS A 261 3.11 16.01 -10.30
C LYS A 261 2.99 15.46 -11.71
N VAL A 262 3.66 16.07 -12.69
CA VAL A 262 3.70 15.61 -14.08
C VAL A 262 4.40 14.24 -14.17
N ASP A 263 5.55 14.10 -13.53
CA ASP A 263 6.29 12.84 -13.49
C ASP A 263 5.47 11.73 -12.81
N LYS A 264 4.77 12.06 -11.74
CA LYS A 264 3.87 11.14 -11.07
C LYS A 264 2.64 10.76 -11.90
N LEU A 265 2.21 11.62 -12.82
CA LEU A 265 1.08 11.36 -13.71
C LEU A 265 1.48 10.61 -14.96
N LEU A 266 2.60 10.97 -15.60
CA LEU A 266 3.02 10.50 -16.91
C LEU A 266 4.29 9.65 -16.90
N GLY A 267 4.96 9.51 -15.76
CA GLY A 267 6.16 8.71 -15.60
C GLY A 267 5.86 7.21 -15.48
N ASP A 268 6.91 6.40 -15.63
CA ASP A 268 6.87 4.97 -15.38
C ASP A 268 6.84 4.68 -13.87
N GLU A 269 6.07 3.68 -13.48
CA GLU A 269 6.08 3.03 -12.16
C GLU A 269 5.73 1.55 -12.35
N CYS A 270 6.63 0.79 -12.99
CA CYS A 270 6.42 -0.63 -13.31
C CYS A 270 7.11 -1.53 -12.28
N TYR A 271 6.35 -2.50 -11.77
CA TYR A 271 6.80 -3.49 -10.81
C TYR A 271 6.45 -4.91 -11.27
N SER A 272 7.33 -5.89 -10.93
CA SER A 272 7.08 -7.31 -11.19
C SER A 272 6.27 -7.94 -10.06
N SER A 273 5.42 -8.91 -10.42
CA SER A 273 4.71 -9.81 -9.49
C SER A 273 5.29 -11.23 -9.47
N ASP A 274 6.44 -11.48 -10.11
CA ASP A 274 6.98 -12.83 -10.32
C ASP A 274 7.16 -13.58 -8.99
N LYS A 275 7.59 -12.89 -7.94
CA LYS A 275 7.77 -13.49 -6.62
C LYS A 275 6.43 -13.94 -6.01
N LEU A 276 5.36 -13.16 -6.12
CA LEU A 276 4.02 -13.56 -5.69
C LEU A 276 3.46 -14.71 -6.54
N GLN A 277 3.73 -14.69 -7.84
CA GLN A 277 3.33 -15.79 -8.73
C GLN A 277 4.00 -17.10 -8.34
N SER A 278 5.24 -17.06 -7.83
CA SER A 278 5.94 -18.25 -7.32
C SER A 278 5.29 -18.85 -6.07
N LEU A 279 4.51 -18.07 -5.32
CA LEU A 279 3.63 -18.56 -4.23
C LEU A 279 2.28 -19.08 -4.74
N GLY A 280 1.97 -18.93 -6.03
CA GLY A 280 0.71 -19.34 -6.63
C GLY A 280 -0.31 -18.22 -6.83
N PHE A 281 0.02 -16.96 -6.56
CA PHE A 281 -0.89 -15.84 -6.81
C PHE A 281 -1.16 -15.66 -8.31
N LYS A 282 -2.43 -15.49 -8.65
CA LYS A 282 -2.93 -15.07 -9.96
C LYS A 282 -3.98 -14.00 -9.77
N ALA A 283 -3.76 -12.80 -10.37
CA ALA A 283 -4.71 -11.69 -10.38
C ALA A 283 -5.93 -11.98 -11.23
#